data_530a9f4004a7f354caf0a570c8a61ae6
#
_entry.id   530a9f4004a7f354caf0a570c8a61ae6
#
_cell.length_a   1.000
_cell.length_b   1.000
_cell.length_c   1.000
_cell.angle_alpha   90.00
_cell.angle_beta   90.00
_cell.angle_gamma   90.00
#
_symmetry.space_group_name_H-M   'P 1'
#
loop_
_entity.id
_entity.type
_entity.pdbx_description
1 polymer ?
#
loop_
_entity_poly.entity_id
_entity_poly.type
_entity_poly.pdbx_seq_one_letter_code
_entity_poly.pdbx_strand_id
1 'polypeptide(L)'
;RECITLKNVDLSNVTTTGDYAFFRCWGFTGELNMPKLTAPGKYLFRECKNITKVSAPVLENMSLYMFAECTALADIDMPVLKKVENFSFNKCEGLTKVDMPTVETVVAGAFSNCVNIATVNLPNVKSIGGTVFNNCSLITSISLPALQTFTGGAFSGMTGLTSYDVPLLATLETVPSSLFQNCKSLTAID
;
A
#
# COMPACT_ATOMS: atom_id res chain seq x y z
N ARG A 1 -18.71 -13.85 4.10
CA ARG A 1 -18.39 -12.80 5.11
C ARG A 1 -18.19 -13.47 6.46
N GLU A 2 -17.13 -13.10 7.20
CA GLU A 2 -16.84 -13.57 8.57
C GLU A 2 -16.69 -15.10 8.71
N CYS A 3 -16.01 -15.73 7.74
CA CYS A 3 -15.72 -17.16 7.81
C CYS A 3 -14.51 -17.41 8.73
N ILE A 4 -14.74 -17.40 10.05
CA ILE A 4 -13.65 -17.49 11.05
C ILE A 4 -12.98 -18.87 11.11
N THR A 5 -13.63 -19.91 10.59
CA THR A 5 -13.12 -21.28 10.59
C THR A 5 -12.56 -21.74 9.25
N LEU A 6 -12.73 -20.94 8.18
CA LEU A 6 -12.27 -21.25 6.83
C LEU A 6 -10.74 -21.08 6.78
N LYS A 7 -10.01 -22.20 6.76
CA LYS A 7 -8.53 -22.20 6.81
C LYS A 7 -7.87 -22.12 5.45
N ASN A 8 -8.45 -22.76 4.44
CA ASN A 8 -7.90 -22.83 3.10
C ASN A 8 -8.98 -22.64 2.05
N VAL A 9 -8.64 -21.92 0.99
CA VAL A 9 -9.45 -21.78 -0.22
C VAL A 9 -8.53 -21.97 -1.41
N ASP A 10 -8.92 -22.82 -2.33
CA ASP A 10 -8.25 -22.94 -3.62
C ASP A 10 -8.70 -21.78 -4.53
N LEU A 11 -7.80 -20.83 -4.78
CA LEU A 11 -8.00 -19.68 -5.66
C LEU A 11 -7.26 -19.83 -6.99
N SER A 12 -6.72 -21.02 -7.30
CA SER A 12 -5.85 -21.27 -8.47
C SER A 12 -6.52 -20.98 -9.83
N ASN A 13 -7.85 -21.08 -9.89
CA ASN A 13 -8.62 -20.81 -11.09
C ASN A 13 -9.49 -19.57 -11.04
N VAL A 14 -9.41 -18.79 -9.94
CA VAL A 14 -10.21 -17.59 -9.76
C VAL A 14 -9.62 -16.43 -10.55
N THR A 15 -10.38 -15.88 -11.48
CA THR A 15 -10.02 -14.69 -12.28
C THR A 15 -10.67 -13.43 -11.78
N THR A 16 -11.87 -13.55 -11.18
CA THR A 16 -12.65 -12.43 -10.68
C THR A 16 -13.28 -12.76 -9.33
N THR A 17 -13.50 -11.78 -8.49
CA THR A 17 -14.20 -11.95 -7.22
C THR A 17 -15.25 -10.86 -7.02
N GLY A 18 -16.28 -11.15 -6.25
CA GLY A 18 -17.23 -10.12 -5.79
C GLY A 18 -16.68 -9.32 -4.62
N ASP A 19 -17.33 -8.19 -4.31
CA ASP A 19 -17.03 -7.36 -3.15
C ASP A 19 -17.23 -8.15 -1.85
N TYR A 20 -16.31 -7.93 -0.86
CA TYR A 20 -16.33 -8.57 0.46
C TYR A 20 -16.30 -10.11 0.43
N ALA A 21 -15.82 -10.76 -0.64
CA ALA A 21 -15.91 -12.22 -0.76
C ALA A 21 -15.27 -12.94 0.43
N PHE A 22 -14.14 -12.49 0.92
CA PHE A 22 -13.42 -13.05 2.07
C PHE A 22 -13.20 -12.05 3.20
N PHE A 23 -14.09 -11.07 3.36
CA PHE A 23 -14.02 -10.09 4.44
C PHE A 23 -14.07 -10.78 5.81
N ARG A 24 -13.12 -10.46 6.70
CA ARG A 24 -12.99 -11.04 8.06
C ARG A 24 -12.85 -12.56 8.11
N CYS A 25 -12.24 -13.16 7.11
CA CYS A 25 -11.94 -14.59 7.15
C CYS A 25 -10.68 -14.83 7.99
N TRP A 26 -10.80 -14.80 9.30
CA TRP A 26 -9.66 -14.94 10.22
C TRP A 26 -9.06 -16.34 10.26
N GLY A 27 -9.76 -17.33 9.74
CA GLY A 27 -9.24 -18.68 9.60
C GLY A 27 -8.14 -18.83 8.57
N PHE A 28 -8.03 -17.91 7.61
CA PHE A 28 -6.94 -17.90 6.61
C PHE A 28 -5.61 -17.62 7.30
N THR A 29 -4.64 -18.52 7.12
CA THR A 29 -3.30 -18.44 7.68
C THR A 29 -2.26 -18.67 6.59
N GLY A 30 -1.10 -18.01 6.70
CA GLY A 30 0.00 -18.22 5.77
C GLY A 30 -0.18 -17.51 4.42
N GLU A 31 0.09 -18.22 3.32
CA GLU A 31 0.12 -17.65 1.97
C GLU A 31 -1.22 -17.79 1.25
N LEU A 32 -1.65 -16.70 0.59
CA LEU A 32 -2.70 -16.70 -0.43
C LEU A 32 -2.09 -16.63 -1.81
N ASN A 33 -2.37 -17.64 -2.64
CA ASN A 33 -1.92 -17.70 -4.02
C ASN A 33 -3.10 -17.54 -4.98
N MET A 34 -3.06 -16.52 -5.82
CA MET A 34 -4.11 -16.12 -6.77
C MET A 34 -3.54 -15.95 -8.18
N PRO A 35 -3.05 -17.05 -8.81
CA PRO A 35 -2.23 -16.97 -10.02
C PRO A 35 -2.95 -16.42 -11.25
N LYS A 36 -4.28 -16.40 -11.23
CA LYS A 36 -5.11 -15.94 -12.37
C LYS A 36 -6.00 -14.73 -12.05
N LEU A 37 -5.89 -14.16 -10.84
CA LEU A 37 -6.76 -13.05 -10.42
C LEU A 37 -6.42 -11.78 -11.21
N THR A 38 -7.40 -11.25 -11.94
CA THR A 38 -7.28 -10.00 -12.72
C THR A 38 -8.27 -8.94 -12.30
N ALA A 39 -9.42 -9.32 -11.72
CA ALA A 39 -10.48 -8.39 -11.34
C ALA A 39 -10.97 -8.67 -9.90
N PRO A 40 -10.25 -8.16 -8.87
CA PRO A 40 -10.64 -8.32 -7.48
C PRO A 40 -11.80 -7.41 -7.12
N GLY A 41 -12.76 -7.92 -6.36
CA GLY A 41 -13.80 -7.12 -5.70
C GLY A 41 -13.24 -6.25 -4.59
N LYS A 42 -13.96 -5.19 -4.22
CA LYS A 42 -13.61 -4.29 -3.12
C LYS A 42 -13.64 -5.02 -1.79
N TYR A 43 -12.76 -4.64 -0.84
CA TYR A 43 -12.68 -5.22 0.50
C TYR A 43 -12.45 -6.73 0.51
N LEU A 44 -11.88 -7.30 -0.55
CA LEU A 44 -11.81 -8.73 -0.81
C LEU A 44 -11.29 -9.53 0.39
N PHE A 45 -10.13 -9.16 0.95
CA PHE A 45 -9.51 -9.82 2.11
C PHE A 45 -9.37 -8.86 3.30
N ARG A 46 -10.16 -7.79 3.34
CA ARG A 46 -10.07 -6.84 4.45
C ARG A 46 -10.26 -7.56 5.80
N GLU A 47 -9.40 -7.22 6.77
CA GLU A 47 -9.37 -7.82 8.12
C GLU A 47 -9.08 -9.33 8.15
N CYS A 48 -8.46 -9.90 7.13
CA CYS A 48 -7.91 -11.27 7.18
C CYS A 48 -6.56 -11.25 7.92
N LYS A 49 -6.60 -11.18 9.25
CA LYS A 49 -5.48 -10.81 10.12
C LYS A 49 -4.33 -11.79 10.15
N ASN A 50 -4.52 -13.04 9.71
CA ASN A 50 -3.53 -14.11 9.82
C ASN A 50 -2.87 -14.48 8.48
N ILE A 51 -3.18 -13.77 7.38
CA ILE A 51 -2.48 -13.89 6.11
C ILE A 51 -1.09 -13.29 6.28
N THR A 52 -0.04 -14.03 5.92
CA THR A 52 1.36 -13.57 6.02
C THR A 52 1.98 -13.22 4.70
N LYS A 53 1.48 -13.82 3.60
CA LYS A 53 1.97 -13.57 2.24
C LYS A 53 0.81 -13.59 1.24
N VAL A 54 0.93 -12.77 0.20
CA VAL A 54 0.03 -12.78 -0.96
C VAL A 54 0.83 -12.86 -2.25
N SER A 55 0.39 -13.71 -3.18
CA SER A 55 0.93 -13.79 -4.54
C SER A 55 -0.22 -13.65 -5.54
N ALA A 56 -0.11 -12.66 -6.44
CA ALA A 56 -1.05 -12.42 -7.54
C ALA A 56 -0.27 -11.94 -8.78
N PRO A 57 0.44 -12.85 -9.46
CA PRO A 57 1.47 -12.51 -10.45
C PRO A 57 0.95 -11.85 -11.72
N VAL A 58 -0.36 -11.90 -11.99
CA VAL A 58 -0.99 -11.29 -13.17
C VAL A 58 -1.86 -10.08 -12.84
N LEU A 59 -1.93 -9.69 -11.56
CA LEU A 59 -2.77 -8.58 -11.11
C LEU A 59 -2.10 -7.23 -11.45
N GLU A 60 -2.72 -6.45 -12.34
CA GLU A 60 -2.24 -5.12 -12.70
C GLU A 60 -2.81 -4.01 -11.81
N ASN A 61 -4.04 -4.17 -11.33
CA ASN A 61 -4.71 -3.15 -10.53
C ASN A 61 -5.39 -3.76 -9.31
N MET A 62 -5.11 -3.23 -8.14
CA MET A 62 -5.81 -3.61 -6.92
C MET A 62 -7.22 -3.02 -6.87
N SER A 63 -8.02 -3.52 -5.95
CA SER A 63 -9.31 -2.93 -5.59
C SER A 63 -9.23 -2.18 -4.25
N LEU A 64 -10.25 -1.36 -4.00
CA LEU A 64 -10.40 -0.54 -2.79
C LEU A 64 -10.36 -1.42 -1.51
N TYR A 65 -9.51 -1.06 -0.52
CA TYR A 65 -9.34 -1.75 0.77
C TYR A 65 -9.03 -3.26 0.67
N MET A 66 -8.42 -3.74 -0.42
CA MET A 66 -8.30 -5.17 -0.73
C MET A 66 -7.69 -5.99 0.41
N PHE A 67 -6.62 -5.52 1.04
CA PHE A 67 -5.90 -6.15 2.16
C PHE A 67 -5.87 -5.27 3.42
N ALA A 68 -6.74 -4.27 3.51
CA ALA A 68 -6.74 -3.40 4.69
C ALA A 68 -6.91 -4.21 5.98
N GLU A 69 -6.13 -3.88 7.00
CA GLU A 69 -6.16 -4.53 8.31
C GLU A 69 -5.73 -6.02 8.30
N CYS A 70 -4.98 -6.45 7.26
CA CYS A 70 -4.25 -7.72 7.27
C CYS A 70 -2.96 -7.58 8.09
N THR A 71 -3.10 -7.58 9.41
CA THR A 71 -2.03 -7.16 10.34
C THR A 71 -0.79 -8.06 10.34
N ALA A 72 -0.91 -9.34 9.95
CA ALA A 72 0.23 -10.25 9.83
C ALA A 72 0.89 -10.25 8.44
N LEU A 73 0.32 -9.53 7.44
CA LEU A 73 0.84 -9.52 6.08
C LEU A 73 2.24 -8.89 6.04
N ALA A 74 3.22 -9.69 5.64
CA ALA A 74 4.64 -9.33 5.62
C ALA A 74 5.26 -9.35 4.21
N ASP A 75 4.68 -10.14 3.28
CA ASP A 75 5.24 -10.33 1.95
C ASP A 75 4.18 -10.19 0.85
N ILE A 76 4.56 -9.49 -0.23
CA ILE A 76 3.69 -9.17 -1.37
C ILE A 76 4.44 -9.52 -2.64
N ASP A 77 3.88 -10.44 -3.45
CA ASP A 77 4.39 -10.85 -4.74
C ASP A 77 3.37 -10.50 -5.84
N MET A 78 3.51 -9.30 -6.42
CA MET A 78 2.65 -8.76 -7.48
C MET A 78 3.52 -8.04 -8.54
N PRO A 79 4.31 -8.80 -9.33
CA PRO A 79 5.39 -8.26 -10.16
C PRO A 79 4.93 -7.38 -11.33
N VAL A 80 3.64 -7.44 -11.72
CA VAL A 80 3.09 -6.62 -12.82
C VAL A 80 2.15 -5.52 -12.35
N LEU A 81 2.05 -5.32 -11.02
CA LEU A 81 1.13 -4.35 -10.44
C LEU A 81 1.45 -2.92 -10.91
N LYS A 82 0.45 -2.21 -11.44
CA LYS A 82 0.53 -0.82 -11.90
C LYS A 82 -0.10 0.17 -10.94
N LYS A 83 -1.16 -0.26 -10.25
CA LYS A 83 -1.92 0.62 -9.38
C LYS A 83 -2.22 -0.01 -8.03
N VAL A 84 -1.83 0.69 -6.96
CA VAL A 84 -2.24 0.42 -5.58
C VAL A 84 -3.42 1.33 -5.25
N GLU A 85 -4.58 0.76 -4.99
CA GLU A 85 -5.85 1.47 -4.76
C GLU A 85 -5.97 2.04 -3.34
N ASN A 86 -7.01 2.89 -3.12
CA ASN A 86 -7.25 3.53 -1.83
C ASN A 86 -7.26 2.51 -0.68
N PHE A 87 -6.46 2.80 0.35
CA PHE A 87 -6.39 2.05 1.59
C PHE A 87 -6.12 0.55 1.44
N SER A 88 -5.58 0.10 0.28
CA SER A 88 -5.44 -1.34 -0.02
C SER A 88 -4.61 -2.10 1.00
N PHE A 89 -3.60 -1.47 1.60
CA PHE A 89 -2.75 -2.04 2.65
C PHE A 89 -2.83 -1.24 3.96
N ASN A 90 -3.89 -0.46 4.17
CA ASN A 90 -4.04 0.30 5.41
C ASN A 90 -3.96 -0.63 6.63
N LYS A 91 -3.12 -0.27 7.62
CA LYS A 91 -2.87 -1.06 8.84
C LYS A 91 -2.32 -2.48 8.59
N CYS A 92 -1.59 -2.70 7.51
CA CYS A 92 -0.79 -3.92 7.34
C CYS A 92 0.49 -3.77 8.17
N GLU A 93 0.39 -3.99 9.47
CA GLU A 93 1.48 -3.77 10.43
C GLU A 93 2.63 -4.77 10.25
N GLY A 94 2.40 -5.94 9.62
CA GLY A 94 3.44 -6.91 9.30
C GLY A 94 4.40 -6.46 8.20
N LEU A 95 4.02 -5.48 7.36
CA LEU A 95 4.89 -4.98 6.31
C LEU A 95 6.07 -4.18 6.88
N THR A 96 7.28 -4.55 6.50
CA THR A 96 8.53 -3.85 6.88
C THR A 96 9.12 -3.07 5.70
N LYS A 97 8.70 -3.36 4.49
CA LYS A 97 9.13 -2.70 3.25
C LYS A 97 7.98 -2.59 2.25
N VAL A 98 8.07 -1.60 1.38
CA VAL A 98 7.32 -1.51 0.12
C VAL A 98 8.33 -1.63 -1.01
N ASP A 99 8.25 -2.71 -1.79
CA ASP A 99 9.13 -2.96 -2.95
C ASP A 99 8.25 -3.30 -4.15
N MET A 100 7.87 -2.27 -4.93
CA MET A 100 6.92 -2.38 -6.03
C MET A 100 7.42 -1.58 -7.25
N PRO A 101 8.47 -2.08 -7.94
CA PRO A 101 9.14 -1.31 -8.98
C PRO A 101 8.29 -1.06 -10.24
N THR A 102 7.21 -1.81 -10.44
CA THR A 102 6.32 -1.66 -11.60
C THR A 102 5.15 -0.72 -11.36
N VAL A 103 4.93 -0.29 -10.10
CA VAL A 103 3.80 0.57 -9.74
C VAL A 103 4.00 1.98 -10.26
N GLU A 104 2.96 2.50 -10.94
CA GLU A 104 2.92 3.85 -11.49
C GLU A 104 2.00 4.79 -10.70
N THR A 105 1.00 4.23 -10.00
CA THR A 105 0.05 5.02 -9.22
C THR A 105 -0.18 4.41 -7.83
N VAL A 106 -0.06 5.25 -6.80
CA VAL A 106 -0.42 4.90 -5.42
C VAL A 106 -1.49 5.86 -4.93
N VAL A 107 -2.67 5.36 -4.66
CA VAL A 107 -3.83 6.19 -4.30
C VAL A 107 -3.86 6.46 -2.79
N ALA A 108 -4.73 7.38 -2.35
CA ALA A 108 -4.75 7.91 -0.99
C ALA A 108 -4.81 6.81 0.10
N GLY A 109 -4.01 6.97 1.14
CA GLY A 109 -3.98 6.11 2.32
C GLY A 109 -3.51 4.67 2.08
N ALA A 110 -2.97 4.35 0.90
CA ALA A 110 -2.67 2.98 0.49
C ALA A 110 -1.86 2.18 1.54
N PHE A 111 -0.87 2.79 2.17
CA PHE A 111 -0.03 2.20 3.21
C PHE A 111 -0.17 2.94 4.56
N SER A 112 -1.24 3.69 4.75
CA SER A 112 -1.45 4.43 6.00
C SER A 112 -1.51 3.48 7.19
N ASN A 113 -0.85 3.86 8.30
CA ASN A 113 -0.74 3.07 9.52
C ASN A 113 0.03 1.73 9.37
N CYS A 114 0.85 1.57 8.34
CA CYS A 114 1.80 0.47 8.25
C CYS A 114 3.07 0.85 9.06
N VAL A 115 2.95 0.80 10.38
CA VAL A 115 3.89 1.41 11.33
C VAL A 115 5.30 0.82 11.27
N ASN A 116 5.46 -0.39 10.74
CA ASN A 116 6.75 -1.09 10.66
C ASN A 116 7.47 -0.94 9.30
N ILE A 117 6.88 -0.25 8.32
CA ILE A 117 7.58 0.02 7.06
C ILE A 117 8.77 0.96 7.34
N ALA A 118 9.97 0.49 7.00
CA ALA A 118 11.22 1.25 7.09
C ALA A 118 11.79 1.64 5.72
N THR A 119 11.49 0.86 4.67
CA THR A 119 12.04 1.09 3.33
C THR A 119 10.94 1.14 2.27
N VAL A 120 11.11 2.06 1.30
CA VAL A 120 10.18 2.26 0.18
C VAL A 120 10.98 2.29 -1.12
N ASN A 121 10.65 1.38 -2.04
CA ASN A 121 11.19 1.30 -3.39
C ASN A 121 10.04 1.40 -4.41
N LEU A 122 9.81 2.60 -4.94
CA LEU A 122 8.75 2.95 -5.91
C LEU A 122 9.34 3.81 -7.05
N PRO A 123 10.35 3.30 -7.80
CA PRO A 123 11.14 4.11 -8.74
C PRO A 123 10.32 4.65 -9.92
N ASN A 124 9.23 3.99 -10.29
CA ASN A 124 8.41 4.32 -11.46
C ASN A 124 7.06 5.00 -11.11
N VAL A 125 6.85 5.34 -9.84
CA VAL A 125 5.61 6.01 -9.42
C VAL A 125 5.54 7.42 -10.02
N LYS A 126 4.46 7.67 -10.77
CA LYS A 126 4.13 8.94 -11.44
C LYS A 126 3.11 9.77 -10.66
N SER A 127 2.26 9.10 -9.90
CA SER A 127 1.19 9.75 -9.14
C SER A 127 1.05 9.17 -7.74
N ILE A 128 1.00 10.06 -6.73
CA ILE A 128 0.82 9.69 -5.32
C ILE A 128 -0.35 10.46 -4.69
N GLY A 129 -1.23 9.73 -4.01
CA GLY A 129 -2.37 10.29 -3.28
C GLY A 129 -1.98 10.89 -1.93
N GLY A 130 -2.95 11.52 -1.26
CA GLY A 130 -2.74 12.07 0.09
C GLY A 130 -2.58 10.97 1.14
N THR A 131 -1.78 11.24 2.18
CA THR A 131 -1.64 10.40 3.39
C THR A 131 -1.22 8.94 3.13
N VAL A 132 -0.54 8.67 1.99
CA VAL A 132 -0.16 7.30 1.59
C VAL A 132 0.62 6.59 2.67
N PHE A 133 1.60 7.26 3.30
CA PHE A 133 2.45 6.71 4.36
C PHE A 133 2.19 7.36 5.73
N ASN A 134 0.95 7.82 5.96
CA ASN A 134 0.59 8.40 7.26
C ASN A 134 0.85 7.39 8.39
N ASN A 135 1.49 7.84 9.48
CA ASN A 135 1.92 7.01 10.62
C ASN A 135 2.94 5.90 10.28
N CYS A 136 3.62 5.94 9.13
CA CYS A 136 4.77 5.09 8.84
C CYS A 136 6.03 5.73 9.45
N SER A 137 6.17 5.66 10.77
CA SER A 137 7.17 6.41 11.54
C SER A 137 8.62 5.93 11.36
N LEU A 138 8.84 4.74 10.83
CA LEU A 138 10.17 4.18 10.58
C LEU A 138 10.75 4.58 9.21
N ILE A 139 9.96 5.20 8.33
CA ILE A 139 10.48 5.73 7.06
C ILE A 139 11.28 6.99 7.37
N THR A 140 12.61 6.93 7.22
CA THR A 140 13.52 8.07 7.45
C THR A 140 13.89 8.82 6.19
N SER A 141 13.78 8.15 5.03
CA SER A 141 14.01 8.76 3.71
C SER A 141 13.02 8.23 2.69
N ILE A 142 12.70 9.03 1.68
CA ILE A 142 11.89 8.62 0.54
C ILE A 142 12.47 9.20 -0.76
N SER A 143 12.57 8.36 -1.81
CA SER A 143 12.94 8.78 -3.16
C SER A 143 11.84 8.38 -4.14
N LEU A 144 11.35 9.36 -4.91
CA LEU A 144 10.32 9.21 -5.94
C LEU A 144 10.74 9.94 -7.22
N PRO A 145 11.77 9.44 -7.92
CA PRO A 145 12.42 10.16 -9.02
C PRO A 145 11.53 10.37 -10.25
N ALA A 146 10.52 9.52 -10.44
CA ALA A 146 9.61 9.60 -11.58
C ALA A 146 8.30 10.34 -11.29
N LEU A 147 8.13 10.91 -10.06
CA LEU A 147 6.88 11.53 -9.64
C LEU A 147 6.54 12.74 -10.50
N GLN A 148 5.30 12.81 -10.99
CA GLN A 148 4.79 13.88 -11.85
C GLN A 148 3.62 14.63 -11.19
N THR A 149 2.83 13.92 -10.36
CA THR A 149 1.65 14.50 -9.71
C THR A 149 1.49 13.95 -8.29
N PHE A 150 0.93 14.79 -7.41
CA PHE A 150 0.53 14.37 -6.07
C PHE A 150 -0.69 15.18 -5.60
N THR A 151 -1.41 14.66 -4.62
CA THR A 151 -2.50 15.40 -3.97
C THR A 151 -2.03 16.00 -2.65
N GLY A 152 -2.75 17.00 -2.14
CA GLY A 152 -2.43 17.63 -0.86
C GLY A 152 -2.24 16.59 0.26
N GLY A 153 -1.25 16.80 1.12
CA GLY A 153 -0.91 15.88 2.21
C GLY A 153 -0.21 14.59 1.79
N ALA A 154 0.37 14.51 0.57
CA ALA A 154 1.00 13.29 0.06
C ALA A 154 2.03 12.68 1.02
N PHE A 155 2.84 13.51 1.68
CA PHE A 155 3.86 13.10 2.66
C PHE A 155 3.43 13.36 4.11
N SER A 156 2.16 13.67 4.35
CA SER A 156 1.65 13.95 5.70
C SER A 156 1.79 12.74 6.62
N GLY A 157 2.19 12.98 7.88
CA GLY A 157 2.22 11.98 8.94
C GLY A 157 3.43 11.04 8.90
N MET A 158 4.43 11.30 8.06
CA MET A 158 5.71 10.56 8.06
C MET A 158 6.61 11.12 9.17
N THR A 159 6.32 10.75 10.42
CA THR A 159 6.91 11.39 11.60
C THR A 159 8.43 11.18 11.72
N GLY A 160 8.97 10.11 11.15
CA GLY A 160 10.39 9.76 11.14
C GLY A 160 11.17 10.33 9.95
N LEU A 161 10.50 10.93 8.96
CA LEU A 161 11.15 11.42 7.74
C LEU A 161 12.15 12.52 8.05
N THR A 162 13.41 12.32 7.65
CA THR A 162 14.51 13.30 7.81
C THR A 162 15.02 13.85 6.49
N SER A 163 14.81 13.09 5.38
CA SER A 163 15.25 13.48 4.04
C SER A 163 14.31 12.96 2.96
N TYR A 164 14.30 13.61 1.82
CA TYR A 164 13.56 13.16 0.64
C TYR A 164 14.36 13.45 -0.64
N ASP A 165 14.09 12.66 -1.68
CA ASP A 165 14.55 12.87 -3.05
C ASP A 165 13.33 12.79 -3.97
N VAL A 166 12.71 13.94 -4.19
CA VAL A 166 11.49 14.11 -4.99
C VAL A 166 11.69 15.32 -5.89
N PRO A 167 12.32 15.15 -7.07
CA PRO A 167 12.70 16.26 -7.95
C PRO A 167 11.55 17.18 -8.37
N LEU A 168 10.32 16.65 -8.42
CA LEU A 168 9.13 17.45 -8.71
C LEU A 168 8.96 18.61 -7.73
N LEU A 169 9.34 18.46 -6.47
CA LEU A 169 9.14 19.49 -5.44
C LEU A 169 9.95 20.75 -5.74
N ALA A 170 11.14 20.62 -6.34
CA ALA A 170 11.98 21.74 -6.75
C ALA A 170 11.37 22.61 -7.88
N THR A 171 10.34 22.10 -8.55
CA THR A 171 9.64 22.81 -9.65
C THR A 171 8.38 23.54 -9.21
N LEU A 172 8.01 23.42 -7.93
CA LEU A 172 6.78 24.02 -7.42
C LEU A 172 6.96 25.53 -7.20
N GLU A 173 6.05 26.33 -7.76
CA GLU A 173 5.96 27.77 -7.45
C GLU A 173 5.34 28.01 -6.05
N THR A 174 4.48 27.08 -5.59
CA THR A 174 3.83 27.14 -4.29
C THR A 174 3.79 25.76 -3.66
N VAL A 175 4.13 25.66 -2.37
CA VAL A 175 4.01 24.40 -1.62
C VAL A 175 2.53 24.16 -1.24
N PRO A 176 1.91 23.06 -1.67
CA PRO A 176 0.53 22.74 -1.31
C PRO A 176 0.34 22.60 0.20
N SER A 177 -0.85 22.96 0.67
CA SER A 177 -1.20 22.83 2.09
C SER A 177 -1.03 21.39 2.57
N SER A 178 -0.54 21.23 3.79
CA SER A 178 -0.40 19.95 4.47
C SER A 178 0.56 18.94 3.81
N LEU A 179 1.37 19.33 2.83
CA LEU A 179 2.27 18.43 2.10
C LEU A 179 3.14 17.58 3.04
N PHE A 180 3.80 18.24 4.01
CA PHE A 180 4.63 17.61 5.05
C PHE A 180 4.03 17.76 6.45
N GLN A 181 2.71 17.86 6.55
CA GLN A 181 2.06 17.99 7.86
C GLN A 181 2.45 16.82 8.78
N ASN A 182 2.87 17.12 10.02
CA ASN A 182 3.33 16.12 10.99
C ASN A 182 4.61 15.34 10.61
N CYS A 183 5.41 15.78 9.66
CA CYS A 183 6.76 15.25 9.43
C CYS A 183 7.72 15.87 10.49
N LYS A 184 7.62 15.37 11.73
CA LYS A 184 8.25 16.01 12.90
C LYS A 184 9.77 15.99 12.89
N SER A 185 10.39 15.08 12.16
CA SER A 185 11.84 14.91 12.06
C SER A 185 12.46 15.65 10.86
N LEU A 186 11.63 16.18 9.95
CA LEU A 186 12.10 16.94 8.80
C LEU A 186 12.50 18.34 9.22
N THR A 187 13.78 18.69 8.99
CA THR A 187 14.36 19.96 9.47
C THR A 187 14.49 21.04 8.40
N ALA A 188 14.46 20.65 7.12
CA ALA A 188 14.49 21.56 5.98
C ALA A 188 13.59 21.05 4.85
N ILE A 189 13.09 21.97 4.04
CA ILE A 189 12.42 21.73 2.76
C ILE A 189 13.21 22.57 1.76
N ASP A 190 14.07 21.92 0.98
CA ASP A 190 14.91 22.54 -0.04
C ASP A 190 14.22 22.57 -1.40
#